data_05694fa17000b28e760e9e6728725207
#
_entry.id   05694fa17000b28e760e9e6728725207
#
_cell.length_a   1.000
_cell.length_b   1.000
_cell.length_c   1.000
_cell.angle_alpha   90.00
_cell.angle_beta   90.00
_cell.angle_gamma   90.00
#
_symmetry.space_group_name_H-M   'P 1'
#
loop_
_entity.id
_entity.type
_entity.pdbx_description
1 polymer ?
#
loop_
_entity_poly.entity_id
_entity_poly.type
_entity_poly.pdbx_seq_one_letter_code
_entity_poly.pdbx_strand_id
1 'polypeptide(L)'
;DQFKIFLGVPMNLDIGPNPEELKTIRKRGLLKPDMTLSEAVDIALEDRLDFKNTHDAIEDAQRSVKIALRNFLPNLDFSYSYSTSTSDEEESLNLDFRDSENKFSLNLGLPFDWTPRRNEYRNSLIGLDQALRNVEESRQNLILEVRDAWRDLEESRTEYRIQMESVRLAQDRVTMASMFLQSGRSTARDLLEAEDALLASRNALTNALVQHTLLRMKFWNTIERFNIDERGLWAGIQNSPEEKQAR
;
A
#
# COMPACT_ATOMS: atom_id res chain seq x y z
N ASP A 1 -2.04 -24.88 5.40
CA ASP A 1 -1.35 -25.17 4.14
C ASP A 1 -1.30 -23.97 3.21
N GLN A 2 -2.42 -23.29 2.91
CA GLN A 2 -2.43 -22.08 2.06
C GLN A 2 -1.50 -20.98 2.57
N PHE A 3 -1.43 -20.77 3.89
CA PHE A 3 -0.53 -19.78 4.51
C PHE A 3 0.95 -20.13 4.31
N LYS A 4 1.32 -21.42 4.34
CA LYS A 4 2.69 -21.87 4.03
C LYS A 4 3.07 -21.59 2.58
N ILE A 5 2.15 -21.84 1.65
CA ILE A 5 2.32 -21.53 0.22
C ILE A 5 2.52 -20.01 0.03
N PHE A 6 1.69 -19.18 0.67
CA PHE A 6 1.81 -17.73 0.62
C PHE A 6 3.16 -17.21 1.13
N LEU A 7 3.70 -17.84 2.19
CA LEU A 7 5.02 -17.51 2.74
C LEU A 7 6.19 -18.11 1.96
N GLY A 8 5.94 -18.96 0.95
CA GLY A 8 7.00 -19.67 0.21
C GLY A 8 7.77 -20.69 1.05
N VAL A 9 7.15 -21.21 2.12
CA VAL A 9 7.79 -22.11 3.07
C VAL A 9 7.44 -23.57 2.74
N PRO A 10 8.40 -24.53 2.89
CA PRO A 10 8.14 -25.94 2.65
C PRO A 10 6.99 -26.49 3.50
N MET A 11 6.14 -27.34 2.91
CA MET A 11 4.92 -27.89 3.55
C MET A 11 5.22 -28.75 4.78
N ASN A 12 6.40 -29.33 4.85
CA ASN A 12 6.83 -30.19 5.97
C ASN A 12 7.29 -29.40 7.23
N LEU A 13 7.42 -28.08 7.12
CA LEU A 13 7.75 -27.25 8.28
C LEU A 13 6.51 -27.06 9.16
N ASP A 14 6.64 -27.33 10.45
CA ASP A 14 5.58 -27.05 11.40
C ASP A 14 5.63 -25.57 11.83
N ILE A 15 4.64 -24.80 11.37
CA ILE A 15 4.50 -23.37 11.68
C ILE A 15 3.19 -23.19 12.42
N GLY A 16 3.27 -22.75 13.67
CA GLY A 16 2.12 -22.36 14.48
C GLY A 16 2.20 -20.91 14.93
N PRO A 17 1.06 -20.24 15.16
CA PRO A 17 1.04 -18.91 15.76
C PRO A 17 1.61 -18.97 17.19
N ASN A 18 2.40 -17.95 17.55
CA ASN A 18 2.92 -17.84 18.90
C ASN A 18 1.80 -17.39 19.87
N PRO A 19 1.38 -18.20 20.85
CA PRO A 19 0.31 -17.84 21.78
C PRO A 19 0.67 -16.65 22.69
N GLU A 20 1.96 -16.36 22.87
CA GLU A 20 2.41 -15.21 23.68
C GLU A 20 2.11 -13.88 23.00
N GLU A 21 2.07 -13.84 21.66
CA GLU A 21 1.68 -12.64 20.91
C GLU A 21 0.25 -12.21 21.24
N LEU A 22 -0.68 -13.15 21.30
CA LEU A 22 -2.06 -12.84 21.68
C LEU A 22 -2.15 -12.27 23.12
N LYS A 23 -1.35 -12.82 24.04
CA LYS A 23 -1.28 -12.28 25.42
C LYS A 23 -0.71 -10.87 25.44
N THR A 24 0.30 -10.62 24.61
CA THR A 24 0.93 -9.30 24.45
C THR A 24 -0.05 -8.28 23.88
N ILE A 25 -0.79 -8.63 22.82
CA ILE A 25 -1.84 -7.78 22.23
C ILE A 25 -2.92 -7.49 23.28
N ARG A 26 -3.35 -8.50 24.05
CA ARG A 26 -4.35 -8.34 25.11
C ARG A 26 -3.87 -7.42 26.24
N LYS A 27 -2.61 -7.51 26.66
CA LYS A 27 -2.02 -6.62 27.69
C LYS A 27 -1.93 -5.17 27.21
N ARG A 28 -1.62 -4.94 25.93
CA ARG A 28 -1.53 -3.60 25.33
C ARG A 28 -2.91 -2.95 25.14
N GLY A 29 -3.97 -3.76 25.02
CA GLY A 29 -5.34 -3.27 24.85
C GLY A 29 -5.54 -2.44 23.60
N LEU A 30 -6.53 -1.53 23.63
CA LEU A 30 -6.87 -0.63 22.54
C LEU A 30 -5.93 0.58 22.50
N LEU A 31 -4.99 0.59 21.58
CA LEU A 31 -4.12 1.75 21.35
C LEU A 31 -4.75 2.71 20.36
N LYS A 32 -4.88 3.97 20.75
CA LYS A 32 -5.32 5.05 19.85
C LYS A 32 -4.11 5.67 19.16
N PRO A 33 -4.20 6.05 17.85
CA PRO A 33 -3.21 6.91 17.23
C PRO A 33 -3.10 8.24 17.99
N ASP A 34 -1.87 8.69 18.22
CA ASP A 34 -1.59 9.92 18.97
C ASP A 34 -1.61 11.14 18.03
N MET A 35 -2.67 11.25 17.24
CA MET A 35 -2.89 12.30 16.24
C MET A 35 -4.37 12.53 16.00
N THR A 36 -4.70 13.64 15.37
CA THR A 36 -6.04 13.98 14.89
C THR A 36 -6.27 13.46 13.46
N LEU A 37 -7.52 13.36 13.04
CA LEU A 37 -7.86 13.03 11.66
C LEU A 37 -7.26 14.00 10.64
N SER A 38 -7.22 15.30 10.97
CA SER A 38 -6.63 16.32 10.09
C SER A 38 -5.15 16.08 9.89
N GLU A 39 -4.41 15.85 10.97
CA GLU A 39 -2.96 15.53 10.91
C GLU A 39 -2.69 14.25 10.12
N ALA A 40 -3.54 13.22 10.26
CA ALA A 40 -3.42 12.00 9.49
C ALA A 40 -3.60 12.22 7.98
N VAL A 41 -4.55 13.08 7.59
CA VAL A 41 -4.75 13.47 6.19
C VAL A 41 -3.56 14.26 5.65
N ASP A 42 -3.04 15.22 6.42
CA ASP A 42 -1.90 16.05 6.02
C ASP A 42 -0.65 15.18 5.83
N ILE A 43 -0.39 14.25 6.76
CA ILE A 43 0.71 13.27 6.65
C ILE A 43 0.57 12.41 5.38
N ALA A 44 -0.64 11.89 5.12
CA ALA A 44 -0.86 11.05 3.95
C ALA A 44 -0.64 11.82 2.64
N LEU A 45 -1.09 13.08 2.56
CA LEU A 45 -0.87 13.95 1.40
C LEU A 45 0.61 14.30 1.18
N GLU A 46 1.40 14.35 2.26
CA GLU A 46 2.85 14.64 2.20
C GLU A 46 3.69 13.40 1.95
N ASP A 47 3.39 12.26 2.58
CA ASP A 47 4.28 11.10 2.60
C ASP A 47 3.96 10.06 1.53
N ARG A 48 2.70 9.92 1.10
CA ARG A 48 2.29 8.84 0.18
C ARG A 48 2.97 8.92 -1.18
N LEU A 49 3.67 7.85 -1.52
CA LEU A 49 4.45 7.75 -2.76
C LEU A 49 3.57 7.68 -4.01
N ASP A 50 2.42 7.03 -3.96
CA ASP A 50 1.48 6.96 -5.08
C ASP A 50 0.90 8.34 -5.43
N PHE A 51 0.63 9.18 -4.42
CA PHE A 51 0.19 10.56 -4.63
C PHE A 51 1.33 11.44 -5.18
N LYS A 52 2.57 11.25 -4.72
CA LYS A 52 3.76 11.91 -5.31
C LYS A 52 3.93 11.54 -6.78
N ASN A 53 3.77 10.27 -7.14
CA ASN A 53 3.83 9.82 -8.53
C ASN A 53 2.77 10.47 -9.43
N THR A 54 1.57 10.75 -8.90
CA THR A 54 0.55 11.49 -9.68
C THR A 54 0.93 12.95 -9.89
N HIS A 55 1.67 13.57 -8.95
CA HIS A 55 2.24 14.89 -9.14
C HIS A 55 3.35 14.89 -10.21
N ASP A 56 4.23 13.90 -10.21
CA ASP A 56 5.30 13.76 -11.20
C ASP A 56 4.73 13.58 -12.61
N ALA A 57 3.56 12.93 -12.74
CA ALA A 57 2.85 12.79 -14.01
C ALA A 57 2.45 14.14 -14.64
N ILE A 58 2.24 15.21 -13.85
CA ILE A 58 2.02 16.57 -14.37
C ILE A 58 3.29 17.06 -15.07
N GLU A 59 4.47 16.87 -14.48
CA GLU A 59 5.72 17.28 -15.08
C GLU A 59 5.99 16.53 -16.38
N ASP A 60 5.68 15.24 -16.44
CA ASP A 60 5.80 14.43 -17.65
C ASP A 60 4.84 14.90 -18.76
N ALA A 61 3.61 15.24 -18.40
CA ALA A 61 2.66 15.82 -19.33
C ALA A 61 3.13 17.19 -19.85
N GLN A 62 3.71 18.05 -18.99
CA GLN A 62 4.31 19.32 -19.37
C GLN A 62 5.50 19.13 -20.32
N ARG A 63 6.36 18.12 -20.06
CA ARG A 63 7.46 17.76 -20.97
C ARG A 63 6.92 17.30 -22.33
N SER A 64 5.85 16.50 -22.34
CA SER A 64 5.20 16.04 -23.57
C SER A 64 4.68 17.21 -24.40
N VAL A 65 4.08 18.24 -23.78
CA VAL A 65 3.67 19.48 -24.46
C VAL A 65 4.88 20.20 -25.07
N LYS A 66 6.00 20.31 -24.32
CA LYS A 66 7.22 20.94 -24.84
C LYS A 66 7.83 20.17 -26.02
N ILE A 67 7.79 18.83 -25.97
CA ILE A 67 8.27 17.97 -27.06
C ILE A 67 7.38 18.15 -28.29
N ALA A 68 6.06 18.09 -28.14
CA ALA A 68 5.12 18.32 -29.25
C ALA A 68 5.29 19.71 -29.88
N LEU A 69 5.61 20.72 -29.07
CA LEU A 69 5.92 22.06 -29.58
C LEU A 69 7.23 22.07 -30.37
N ARG A 70 8.27 21.36 -29.93
CA ARG A 70 9.55 21.25 -30.67
C ARG A 70 9.42 20.49 -31.97
N ASN A 71 8.46 19.58 -32.11
CA ASN A 71 8.17 18.85 -33.32
C ASN A 71 7.66 19.75 -34.46
N PHE A 72 7.33 21.04 -34.20
CA PHE A 72 7.09 22.03 -35.22
C PHE A 72 8.38 22.53 -35.91
N LEU A 73 9.53 22.32 -35.33
CA LEU A 73 10.80 22.70 -35.95
C LEU A 73 11.14 21.73 -37.07
N PRO A 74 11.77 22.20 -38.17
CA PRO A 74 12.32 21.33 -39.19
C PRO A 74 13.36 20.36 -38.63
N ASN A 75 13.37 19.12 -39.13
CA ASN A 75 14.42 18.16 -38.78
C ASN A 75 15.66 18.46 -39.64
N LEU A 76 16.82 18.52 -38.97
CA LEU A 76 18.11 18.61 -39.62
C LEU A 76 18.96 17.41 -39.14
N ASP A 77 19.13 16.45 -40.06
CA ASP A 77 19.89 15.24 -39.76
C ASP A 77 21.25 15.33 -40.49
N PHE A 78 22.32 15.20 -39.73
CA PHE A 78 23.67 15.03 -40.23
C PHE A 78 24.10 13.57 -39.99
N SER A 79 24.51 12.88 -41.03
CA SER A 79 25.09 11.56 -40.91
C SER A 79 26.45 11.47 -41.58
N TYR A 80 27.39 10.83 -40.89
CA TYR A 80 28.69 10.48 -41.43
C TYR A 80 28.84 8.96 -41.30
N SER A 81 29.15 8.33 -42.43
CA SER A 81 29.48 6.93 -42.50
C SER A 81 30.87 6.72 -43.07
N TYR A 82 31.65 5.92 -42.40
CA TYR A 82 32.93 5.42 -42.81
C TYR A 82 32.79 3.92 -43.04
N SER A 83 33.04 3.47 -44.28
CA SER A 83 33.03 2.03 -44.60
C SER A 83 34.37 1.66 -45.25
N THR A 84 34.90 0.51 -44.82
CA THR A 84 36.05 -0.11 -45.45
C THR A 84 35.64 -1.50 -45.89
N SER A 85 35.97 -1.88 -47.10
CA SER A 85 35.73 -3.21 -47.62
C SER A 85 37.03 -4.00 -47.63
N THR A 86 36.97 -5.23 -47.15
CA THR A 86 38.07 -6.22 -47.30
C THR A 86 37.77 -7.03 -48.53
N SER A 87 38.74 -7.20 -49.44
CA SER A 87 38.60 -8.09 -50.59
C SER A 87 38.64 -9.55 -50.10
N ASP A 88 37.71 -10.36 -50.61
CA ASP A 88 37.35 -11.72 -50.18
C ASP A 88 38.38 -12.83 -50.49
N GLU A 89 39.67 -12.56 -50.65
CA GLU A 89 40.58 -13.62 -51.16
C GLU A 89 41.59 -14.19 -50.16
N GLU A 90 41.63 -13.84 -48.87
CA GLU A 90 42.44 -14.60 -47.90
C GLU A 90 41.94 -14.46 -46.47
N GLU A 91 41.97 -15.63 -45.73
CA GLU A 91 41.65 -15.79 -44.31
C GLU A 91 42.57 -14.96 -43.39
N SER A 92 42.67 -13.67 -43.52
CA SER A 92 43.40 -12.87 -42.55
C SER A 92 42.62 -11.61 -42.20
N LEU A 93 42.56 -11.33 -40.90
CA LEU A 93 42.02 -10.11 -40.29
C LEU A 93 42.82 -8.84 -40.73
N ASN A 94 43.20 -8.71 -41.98
CA ASN A 94 43.85 -7.53 -42.51
C ASN A 94 42.77 -6.54 -42.95
N LEU A 95 42.53 -5.54 -42.12
CA LEU A 95 41.77 -4.35 -42.44
C LEU A 95 42.55 -3.53 -43.51
N ASP A 96 42.18 -3.64 -44.75
CA ASP A 96 42.79 -2.78 -45.78
C ASP A 96 42.09 -1.40 -45.78
N PHE A 97 42.79 -0.43 -45.23
CA PHE A 97 42.30 0.97 -45.19
C PHE A 97 42.45 1.73 -46.51
N ARG A 98 42.90 1.09 -47.57
CA ARG A 98 43.08 1.74 -48.88
C ARG A 98 41.80 1.93 -49.65
N ASP A 99 40.81 1.04 -49.46
CA ASP A 99 39.46 1.19 -50.03
C ASP A 99 38.48 1.66 -48.95
N SER A 100 38.65 2.89 -48.47
CA SER A 100 37.75 3.51 -47.52
C SER A 100 36.84 4.54 -48.19
N GLU A 101 35.56 4.37 -48.01
CA GLU A 101 34.53 5.34 -48.48
C GLU A 101 34.04 6.19 -47.31
N ASN A 102 34.19 7.50 -47.45
CA ASN A 102 33.66 8.49 -46.53
C ASN A 102 32.40 9.13 -47.12
N LYS A 103 31.27 8.98 -46.47
CA LYS A 103 30.00 9.55 -46.91
C LYS A 103 29.44 10.51 -45.90
N PHE A 104 29.29 11.76 -46.30
CA PHE A 104 28.62 12.81 -45.55
C PHE A 104 27.26 13.02 -46.13
N SER A 105 26.19 13.02 -45.31
CA SER A 105 24.89 13.46 -45.79
C SER A 105 24.26 14.44 -44.80
N LEU A 106 23.67 15.48 -45.34
CA LEU A 106 22.87 16.48 -44.61
C LEU A 106 21.45 16.42 -45.15
N ASN A 107 20.50 16.08 -44.30
CA ASN A 107 19.12 15.94 -44.68
C ASN A 107 18.24 16.95 -43.94
N LEU A 108 17.58 17.84 -44.68
CA LEU A 108 16.66 18.83 -44.12
C LEU A 108 15.22 18.40 -44.40
N GLY A 109 14.52 17.97 -43.35
CA GLY A 109 13.11 17.58 -43.43
C GLY A 109 12.17 18.75 -43.15
N LEU A 110 11.56 19.30 -44.20
CA LEU A 110 10.52 20.33 -44.11
C LEU A 110 9.14 19.68 -44.20
N PRO A 111 8.28 19.78 -43.15
CA PRO A 111 6.93 19.27 -43.25
C PRO A 111 6.05 20.20 -44.10
N PHE A 112 5.47 19.69 -45.16
CA PHE A 112 4.48 20.42 -45.95
C PHE A 112 3.09 20.39 -45.34
N ASP A 113 2.75 19.31 -44.56
CA ASP A 113 1.49 19.20 -43.81
C ASP A 113 1.74 19.35 -42.32
N TRP A 114 1.20 20.40 -41.73
CA TRP A 114 1.29 20.71 -40.30
C TRP A 114 0.14 20.14 -39.48
N THR A 115 -0.87 19.55 -40.15
CA THR A 115 -2.07 19.04 -39.47
C THR A 115 -1.78 17.95 -38.45
N PRO A 116 -0.95 16.94 -38.74
CA PRO A 116 -0.61 15.91 -37.74
C PRO A 116 0.10 16.50 -36.51
N ARG A 117 1.08 17.37 -36.71
CA ARG A 117 1.84 18.02 -35.65
C ARG A 117 0.97 18.92 -34.76
N ARG A 118 0.04 19.64 -35.38
CA ARG A 118 -0.94 20.45 -34.63
C ARG A 118 -1.89 19.59 -33.82
N ASN A 119 -2.30 18.45 -34.34
CA ASN A 119 -3.17 17.52 -33.62
C ASN A 119 -2.41 16.87 -32.45
N GLU A 120 -1.15 16.48 -32.64
CA GLU A 120 -0.27 15.97 -31.58
C GLU A 120 -0.10 16.99 -30.43
N TYR A 121 0.18 18.25 -30.78
CA TYR A 121 0.24 19.33 -29.81
C TYR A 121 -1.07 19.52 -29.03
N ARG A 122 -2.22 19.49 -29.72
CA ARG A 122 -3.53 19.57 -29.07
C ARG A 122 -3.78 18.38 -28.15
N ASN A 123 -3.41 17.18 -28.58
CA ASN A 123 -3.52 15.98 -27.76
C ASN A 123 -2.65 16.06 -26.50
N SER A 124 -1.44 16.61 -26.63
CA SER A 124 -0.56 16.80 -25.45
C SER A 124 -1.11 17.83 -24.47
N LEU A 125 -1.80 18.89 -24.94
CA LEU A 125 -2.50 19.84 -24.07
C LEU A 125 -3.69 19.18 -23.33
N ILE A 126 -4.46 18.35 -24.04
CA ILE A 126 -5.54 17.56 -23.43
C ILE A 126 -4.96 16.60 -22.37
N GLY A 127 -3.85 15.94 -22.69
CA GLY A 127 -3.15 15.06 -21.75
C GLY A 127 -2.69 15.79 -20.47
N LEU A 128 -2.20 17.03 -20.60
CA LEU A 128 -1.84 17.86 -19.45
C LEU A 128 -3.09 18.21 -18.61
N ASP A 129 -4.20 18.60 -19.23
CA ASP A 129 -5.45 18.89 -18.54
C ASP A 129 -5.99 17.65 -17.80
N GLN A 130 -5.88 16.47 -18.41
CA GLN A 130 -6.22 15.20 -17.77
C GLN A 130 -5.31 14.89 -16.57
N ALA A 131 -3.98 15.10 -16.68
CA ALA A 131 -3.06 14.91 -15.57
C ALA A 131 -3.39 15.81 -14.38
N LEU A 132 -3.73 17.08 -14.62
CA LEU A 132 -4.15 18.02 -13.58
C LEU A 132 -5.44 17.56 -12.88
N ARG A 133 -6.43 17.07 -13.62
CA ARG A 133 -7.67 16.53 -13.04
C ARG A 133 -7.42 15.25 -12.24
N ASN A 134 -6.55 14.37 -12.73
CA ASN A 134 -6.21 13.12 -12.06
C ASN A 134 -5.54 13.37 -10.69
N VAL A 135 -4.71 14.41 -10.56
CA VAL A 135 -4.13 14.79 -9.26
C VAL A 135 -5.22 15.23 -8.28
N GLU A 136 -6.18 16.05 -8.72
CA GLU A 136 -7.27 16.48 -7.84
C GLU A 136 -8.17 15.30 -7.44
N GLU A 137 -8.49 14.41 -8.38
CA GLU A 137 -9.23 13.19 -8.10
C GLU A 137 -8.47 12.28 -7.12
N SER A 138 -7.19 12.05 -7.34
CA SER A 138 -6.32 11.26 -6.45
C SER A 138 -6.25 11.86 -5.06
N ARG A 139 -6.18 13.20 -4.96
CA ARG A 139 -6.22 13.91 -3.68
C ARG A 139 -7.51 13.65 -2.92
N GLN A 140 -8.67 13.75 -3.58
CA GLN A 140 -9.96 13.52 -2.95
C GLN A 140 -10.12 12.05 -2.53
N ASN A 141 -9.69 11.12 -3.37
CA ASN A 141 -9.72 9.69 -3.06
C ASN A 141 -8.82 9.36 -1.87
N LEU A 142 -7.63 9.94 -1.79
CA LEU A 142 -6.72 9.77 -0.66
C LEU A 142 -7.34 10.30 0.65
N ILE A 143 -7.94 11.48 0.62
CA ILE A 143 -8.64 12.03 1.80
C ILE A 143 -9.78 11.10 2.23
N LEU A 144 -10.53 10.56 1.28
CA LEU A 144 -11.61 9.61 1.57
C LEU A 144 -11.06 8.32 2.20
N GLU A 145 -9.99 7.74 1.64
CA GLU A 145 -9.35 6.52 2.13
C GLU A 145 -8.85 6.67 3.57
N VAL A 146 -8.19 7.78 3.89
CA VAL A 146 -7.74 8.07 5.26
C VAL A 146 -8.92 8.22 6.23
N ARG A 147 -9.99 8.91 5.81
CA ARG A 147 -11.20 9.06 6.62
C ARG A 147 -11.92 7.74 6.87
N ASP A 148 -11.96 6.87 5.87
CA ASP A 148 -12.56 5.54 6.01
C ASP A 148 -11.73 4.67 6.95
N ALA A 149 -10.41 4.63 6.79
CA ALA A 149 -9.52 3.90 7.68
C ALA A 149 -9.60 4.40 9.14
N TRP A 150 -9.77 5.70 9.32
CA TRP A 150 -9.99 6.29 10.66
C TRP A 150 -11.32 5.86 11.26
N ARG A 151 -12.41 5.90 10.48
CA ARG A 151 -13.74 5.46 10.94
C ARG A 151 -13.76 3.97 11.29
N ASP A 152 -13.18 3.13 10.42
CA ASP A 152 -13.03 1.70 10.66
C ASP A 152 -12.33 1.43 12.01
N LEU A 153 -11.28 2.21 12.31
CA LEU A 153 -10.54 2.09 13.55
C LEU A 153 -11.37 2.50 14.77
N GLU A 154 -12.13 3.60 14.72
CA GLU A 154 -13.00 4.03 15.81
C GLU A 154 -14.19 3.07 16.00
N GLU A 155 -14.76 2.55 14.93
CA GLU A 155 -15.81 1.51 14.98
C GLU A 155 -15.31 0.24 15.67
N SER A 156 -14.13 -0.26 15.28
CA SER A 156 -13.54 -1.44 15.88
C SER A 156 -13.28 -1.30 17.39
N ARG A 157 -12.95 -0.08 17.85
CA ARG A 157 -12.84 0.22 19.29
C ARG A 157 -14.18 0.10 20.01
N THR A 158 -15.23 0.60 19.38
CA THR A 158 -16.57 0.53 19.93
C THR A 158 -17.04 -0.92 20.00
N GLU A 159 -16.81 -1.68 18.92
CA GLU A 159 -17.11 -3.11 18.87
C GLU A 159 -16.40 -3.89 19.98
N TYR A 160 -15.10 -3.67 20.18
CA TYR A 160 -14.37 -4.32 21.28
C TYR A 160 -15.00 -4.03 22.65
N ARG A 161 -15.44 -2.79 22.92
CA ARG A 161 -16.10 -2.42 24.18
C ARG A 161 -17.43 -3.15 24.34
N ILE A 162 -18.22 -3.26 23.26
CA ILE A 162 -19.47 -4.01 23.26
C ILE A 162 -19.21 -5.48 23.59
N GLN A 163 -18.21 -6.10 22.94
CA GLN A 163 -17.87 -7.51 23.19
C GLN A 163 -17.32 -7.72 24.61
N MET A 164 -16.63 -6.77 25.18
CA MET A 164 -16.18 -6.82 26.57
C MET A 164 -17.36 -6.84 27.56
N GLU A 165 -18.37 -5.99 27.34
CA GLU A 165 -19.60 -6.01 28.14
C GLU A 165 -20.41 -7.32 27.93
N SER A 166 -20.44 -7.81 26.69
CA SER A 166 -21.09 -9.09 26.36
C SER A 166 -20.49 -10.27 27.16
N VAL A 167 -19.15 -10.31 27.27
CA VAL A 167 -18.46 -11.32 28.08
C VAL A 167 -18.83 -11.18 29.56
N ARG A 168 -18.92 -9.96 30.10
CA ARG A 168 -19.33 -9.72 31.47
C ARG A 168 -20.74 -10.22 31.74
N LEU A 169 -21.70 -9.86 30.87
CA LEU A 169 -23.09 -10.31 30.99
C LEU A 169 -23.22 -11.84 30.86
N ALA A 170 -22.47 -12.48 29.94
CA ALA A 170 -22.46 -13.92 29.79
C ALA A 170 -21.89 -14.61 31.04
N GLN A 171 -20.84 -14.04 31.67
CA GLN A 171 -20.29 -14.54 32.91
C GLN A 171 -21.31 -14.46 34.09
N ASP A 172 -22.03 -13.33 34.17
CA ASP A 172 -23.10 -13.15 35.19
C ASP A 172 -24.22 -14.18 34.98
N ARG A 173 -24.59 -14.45 33.70
CA ARG A 173 -25.60 -15.48 33.31
C ARG A 173 -25.17 -16.88 33.75
N VAL A 174 -23.91 -17.27 33.56
CA VAL A 174 -23.36 -18.56 34.01
C VAL A 174 -23.44 -18.64 35.53
N THR A 175 -23.06 -17.58 36.23
CA THR A 175 -23.11 -17.53 37.71
C THR A 175 -24.54 -17.71 38.23
N MET A 176 -25.51 -17.02 37.62
CA MET A 176 -26.93 -17.17 37.99
C MET A 176 -27.47 -18.56 37.68
N ALA A 177 -27.15 -19.11 36.47
CA ALA A 177 -27.57 -20.45 36.09
C ALA A 177 -27.05 -21.52 37.06
N SER A 178 -25.79 -21.39 37.52
CA SER A 178 -25.20 -22.29 38.48
C SER A 178 -25.90 -22.23 39.85
N MET A 179 -26.24 -21.01 40.33
CA MET A 179 -26.99 -20.83 41.60
C MET A 179 -28.41 -21.40 41.51
N PHE A 180 -29.09 -21.21 40.38
CA PHE A 180 -30.41 -21.78 40.18
C PHE A 180 -30.40 -23.31 40.06
N LEU A 181 -29.37 -23.89 39.43
CA LEU A 181 -29.18 -25.33 39.38
C LEU A 181 -29.00 -25.91 40.80
N GLN A 182 -28.14 -25.26 41.63
CA GLN A 182 -27.91 -25.66 43.02
C GLN A 182 -29.20 -25.62 43.87
N SER A 183 -30.09 -24.67 43.57
CA SER A 183 -31.37 -24.54 44.26
C SER A 183 -32.51 -25.37 43.64
N GLY A 184 -32.20 -26.21 42.65
CA GLY A 184 -33.15 -27.03 41.94
C GLY A 184 -34.17 -26.28 41.06
N ARG A 185 -33.88 -25.00 40.72
CA ARG A 185 -34.76 -24.12 39.92
C ARG A 185 -34.39 -24.05 38.43
N SER A 186 -33.28 -24.67 38.04
CA SER A 186 -32.81 -24.75 36.66
C SER A 186 -32.28 -26.14 36.35
N THR A 187 -32.11 -26.45 35.06
CA THR A 187 -31.60 -27.74 34.61
C THR A 187 -30.09 -27.62 34.26
N ALA A 188 -29.40 -28.79 34.24
CA ALA A 188 -28.02 -28.84 33.76
C ALA A 188 -27.88 -28.36 32.30
N ARG A 189 -28.94 -28.51 31.50
CA ARG A 189 -28.99 -27.98 30.11
C ARG A 189 -28.88 -26.45 30.08
N ASP A 190 -29.60 -25.78 30.99
CA ASP A 190 -29.58 -24.32 31.05
C ASP A 190 -28.19 -23.78 31.43
N LEU A 191 -27.48 -24.50 32.30
CA LEU A 191 -26.09 -24.15 32.66
C LEU A 191 -25.14 -24.36 31.48
N LEU A 192 -25.27 -25.50 30.74
CA LEU A 192 -24.45 -25.76 29.57
C LEU A 192 -24.66 -24.68 28.48
N GLU A 193 -25.94 -24.32 28.24
CA GLU A 193 -26.25 -23.23 27.28
C GLU A 193 -25.66 -21.89 27.68
N ALA A 194 -25.62 -21.56 28.99
CA ALA A 194 -24.98 -20.36 29.50
C ALA A 194 -23.45 -20.41 29.33
N GLU A 195 -22.81 -21.56 29.54
CA GLU A 195 -21.38 -21.76 29.35
C GLU A 195 -20.99 -21.67 27.87
N ASP A 196 -21.77 -22.26 26.96
CA ASP A 196 -21.58 -22.14 25.50
C ASP A 196 -21.69 -20.69 25.05
N ALA A 197 -22.68 -19.94 25.57
CA ALA A 197 -22.81 -18.51 25.30
C ALA A 197 -21.59 -17.69 25.81
N LEU A 198 -21.03 -18.03 26.98
CA LEU A 198 -19.83 -17.40 27.51
C LEU A 198 -18.63 -17.71 26.64
N LEU A 199 -18.46 -18.96 26.19
CA LEU A 199 -17.36 -19.34 25.28
C LEU A 199 -17.47 -18.57 23.96
N ALA A 200 -18.67 -18.49 23.37
CA ALA A 200 -18.93 -17.72 22.15
C ALA A 200 -18.58 -16.23 22.33
N SER A 201 -18.98 -15.61 23.45
CA SER A 201 -18.67 -14.21 23.76
C SER A 201 -17.17 -13.98 23.95
N ARG A 202 -16.44 -14.89 24.56
CA ARG A 202 -14.96 -14.82 24.71
C ARG A 202 -14.25 -14.91 23.36
N ASN A 203 -14.74 -15.78 22.47
CA ASN A 203 -14.21 -15.89 21.12
C ASN A 203 -14.48 -14.60 20.31
N ALA A 204 -15.69 -14.04 20.41
CA ALA A 204 -16.04 -12.78 19.78
C ALA A 204 -15.17 -11.62 20.25
N LEU A 205 -14.91 -11.51 21.57
CA LEU A 205 -13.99 -10.51 22.13
C LEU A 205 -12.57 -10.66 21.60
N THR A 206 -12.08 -11.89 21.49
CA THR A 206 -10.74 -12.16 20.94
C THR A 206 -10.66 -11.74 19.48
N ASN A 207 -11.68 -12.07 18.69
CA ASN A 207 -11.77 -11.68 17.29
C ASN A 207 -11.83 -10.15 17.11
N ALA A 208 -12.61 -9.45 17.95
CA ALA A 208 -12.69 -7.99 17.95
C ALA A 208 -11.33 -7.34 18.28
N LEU A 209 -10.55 -7.91 19.22
CA LEU A 209 -9.21 -7.42 19.53
C LEU A 209 -8.23 -7.60 18.38
N VAL A 210 -8.25 -8.76 17.72
CA VAL A 210 -7.41 -9.03 16.54
C VAL A 210 -7.81 -8.10 15.40
N GLN A 211 -9.10 -7.95 15.14
CA GLN A 211 -9.61 -7.06 14.09
C GLN A 211 -9.19 -5.60 14.33
N HIS A 212 -9.31 -5.11 15.56
CA HIS A 212 -8.84 -3.76 15.91
C HIS A 212 -7.33 -3.60 15.64
N THR A 213 -6.53 -4.62 15.95
CA THR A 213 -5.08 -4.58 15.72
C THR A 213 -4.77 -4.52 14.21
N LEU A 214 -5.48 -5.31 13.40
CA LEU A 214 -5.34 -5.30 11.94
C LEU A 214 -5.76 -3.96 11.32
N LEU A 215 -6.89 -3.39 11.75
CA LEU A 215 -7.36 -2.09 11.27
C LEU A 215 -6.40 -0.96 11.68
N ARG A 216 -5.78 -1.07 12.85
CA ARG A 216 -4.71 -0.14 13.25
C ARG A 216 -3.49 -0.23 12.35
N MET A 217 -3.05 -1.44 11.99
CA MET A 217 -1.96 -1.63 11.03
C MET A 217 -2.33 -1.08 9.66
N LYS A 218 -3.55 -1.37 9.19
CA LYS A 218 -4.10 -0.82 7.94
C LYS A 218 -4.08 0.70 7.95
N PHE A 219 -4.53 1.34 9.03
CA PHE A 219 -4.51 2.81 9.17
C PHE A 219 -3.10 3.38 9.03
N TRP A 220 -2.11 2.80 9.75
CA TRP A 220 -0.72 3.26 9.65
C TRP A 220 -0.12 3.04 8.26
N ASN A 221 -0.52 1.97 7.58
CA ASN A 221 -0.14 1.73 6.18
C ASN A 221 -0.78 2.74 5.24
N THR A 222 -2.06 3.08 5.45
CA THR A 222 -2.79 4.07 4.62
C THR A 222 -2.14 5.46 4.67
N ILE A 223 -1.53 5.84 5.78
CA ILE A 223 -0.79 7.12 5.90
C ILE A 223 0.73 6.98 5.65
N GLU A 224 1.20 5.85 5.10
CA GLU A 224 2.60 5.54 4.77
C GLU A 224 3.56 5.63 5.99
N ARG A 225 3.05 5.49 7.20
CA ARG A 225 3.83 5.51 8.45
C ARG A 225 3.99 4.12 9.09
N PHE A 226 3.76 3.07 8.31
CA PHE A 226 3.92 1.68 8.75
C PHE A 226 5.38 1.25 8.59
N ASN A 227 6.19 1.43 9.63
CA ASN A 227 7.59 1.01 9.64
C ASN A 227 7.75 -0.34 10.34
N ILE A 228 8.40 -1.27 9.65
CA ILE A 228 8.81 -2.58 10.18
C ILE A 228 10.30 -2.48 10.51
N ASP A 229 10.71 -2.87 11.71
CA ASP A 229 12.11 -2.92 12.09
C ASP A 229 12.83 -4.15 11.46
N GLU A 230 14.16 -4.22 11.59
CA GLU A 230 14.96 -5.34 11.06
C GLU A 230 14.57 -6.70 11.68
N ARG A 231 13.86 -6.73 12.79
CA ARG A 231 13.36 -7.94 13.46
C ARG A 231 11.98 -8.35 12.95
N GLY A 232 11.42 -7.64 11.98
CA GLY A 232 10.08 -7.88 11.47
C GLY A 232 8.97 -7.40 12.40
N LEU A 233 9.30 -6.64 13.45
CA LEU A 233 8.33 -6.09 14.39
C LEU A 233 7.92 -4.69 13.94
N TRP A 234 6.62 -4.42 13.99
CA TRP A 234 6.14 -3.08 13.73
C TRP A 234 6.60 -2.10 14.82
N ALA A 235 7.36 -1.09 14.45
CA ALA A 235 7.91 -0.09 15.37
C ALA A 235 6.83 0.67 16.18
N GLY A 236 5.60 0.84 15.63
CA GLY A 236 4.45 1.39 16.34
C GLY A 236 3.91 0.50 17.47
N ILE A 237 4.32 -0.77 17.53
CA ILE A 237 4.03 -1.66 18.66
C ILE A 237 4.93 -1.35 19.85
N GLN A 238 6.13 -0.81 19.63
CA GLN A 238 7.14 -0.54 20.67
C GLN A 238 6.90 0.77 21.45
N ASN A 239 6.03 1.65 21.00
CA ASN A 239 5.74 2.92 21.68
C ASN A 239 4.74 2.76 22.85
N SER A 240 4.93 1.78 23.73
CA SER A 240 4.35 1.85 25.06
C SER A 240 5.11 2.88 25.91
N PRO A 241 4.43 3.67 26.76
CA PRO A 241 5.07 4.72 27.57
C PRO A 241 6.20 4.21 28.47
N GLU A 242 6.23 2.92 28.78
CA GLU A 242 7.21 2.30 29.66
C GLU A 242 8.60 2.11 29.00
N GLU A 243 8.68 1.99 27.66
CA GLU A 243 9.97 1.82 26.97
C GLU A 243 10.66 3.15 26.61
N LYS A 244 9.94 4.28 26.68
CA LYS A 244 10.55 5.62 26.51
C LYS A 244 11.40 6.06 27.71
N GLN A 245 11.28 5.39 28.86
CA GLN A 245 12.08 5.69 30.08
C GLN A 245 13.35 4.83 30.21
N ALA A 246 13.56 3.87 29.31
CA ALA A 246 14.70 2.95 29.34
C ALA A 246 15.79 3.23 28.29
N ARG A 247 15.77 4.42 27.65
CA ARG A 247 16.83 4.87 26.74
C ARG A 247 17.49 6.15 27.21
#